data_06370071e0f70de32836c8b405f7e997
#
_entry.id   06370071e0f70de32836c8b405f7e997
#
_cell.length_a   1.000
_cell.length_b   1.000
_cell.length_c   1.000
_cell.angle_alpha   90.00
_cell.angle_beta   90.00
_cell.angle_gamma   90.00
#
_symmetry.space_group_name_H-M   'P 1'
#
loop_
_entity.id
_entity.type
_entity.pdbx_description
1 polymer ?
#
loop_
_entity_poly.entity_id
_entity_poly.type
_entity_poly.pdbx_seq_one_letter_code
_entity_poly.pdbx_strand_id
1 'polypeptide(L)'
;ADWHLGQTFFGYDRTGEYEVFLNWLAEEIRQKEIDALIIAGDVFDVSNPSAASQSMYYQFIYRVTVENPNLQIVIVAGNHDSAARLEAPNPLLEEMNITVRGVVKRDADGDIDLAHLIIPIYKPGAGRLQADININDIAAFCLAVPYLRQGDYPPAENYAQGVQTLYRQLFAELRDEGKPVIAMGHLQATGSEISDDDRSERTVIGGVEGISPDAFDAQIIYTALGHLHRPQRVSGRENVRYSGAPIPMSFSEKGYRSSVVMVEYEEDKTQIHQIDVPPYVRLLSIPDRPAVLEEVLEAIHELPDGEINARSPYLEVKIQMTEPD
;
A
#
# COMPACT_ATOMS: atom_id res chain seq x y z
N ALA A 1 -1.09 1.98 0.18
CA ALA A 1 0.01 1.00 0.31
C ALA A 1 1.25 1.67 0.91
N ASP A 2 2.21 0.86 1.30
CA ASP A 2 3.59 1.28 1.62
C ASP A 2 3.62 2.40 2.68
N TRP A 3 2.93 2.15 3.81
CA TRP A 3 2.91 3.11 4.92
C TRP A 3 4.21 3.13 5.70
N HIS A 4 4.87 1.99 5.86
CA HIS A 4 6.13 1.82 6.59
C HIS A 4 6.12 2.49 7.96
N LEU A 5 5.06 2.28 8.75
CA LEU A 5 4.95 2.87 10.09
C LEU A 5 6.14 2.48 10.96
N GLY A 6 6.83 3.49 11.48
CA GLY A 6 8.05 3.33 12.27
C GLY A 6 9.34 3.47 11.48
N GLN A 7 9.29 3.75 10.18
CA GLN A 7 10.47 4.10 9.39
C GLN A 7 11.12 5.37 9.94
N THR A 8 12.43 5.38 10.00
CA THR A 8 13.24 6.55 10.38
C THR A 8 13.90 7.12 9.14
N PHE A 9 13.90 8.44 8.99
CA PHE A 9 14.55 9.10 7.86
C PHE A 9 15.98 9.48 8.22
N PHE A 10 16.98 8.71 7.78
CA PHE A 10 18.39 8.89 8.15
C PHE A 10 18.61 9.00 9.65
N GLY A 11 17.88 8.23 10.45
CA GLY A 11 17.94 8.22 11.90
C GLY A 11 17.03 9.24 12.60
N TYR A 12 16.33 10.09 11.86
CA TYR A 12 15.32 11.01 12.42
C TYR A 12 13.99 10.29 12.61
N ASP A 13 13.37 10.50 13.77
CA ASP A 13 12.03 10.00 14.07
C ASP A 13 10.98 10.75 13.23
N ARG A 14 10.07 9.98 12.62
CA ARG A 14 9.00 10.48 11.75
C ARG A 14 7.61 10.30 12.34
N THR A 15 7.50 9.95 13.60
CA THR A 15 6.22 9.72 14.28
C THR A 15 5.21 10.84 14.00
N GLY A 16 5.63 12.10 14.11
CA GLY A 16 4.77 13.26 13.85
C GLY A 16 4.29 13.37 12.39
N GLU A 17 5.09 12.94 11.42
CA GLU A 17 4.69 12.91 10.01
C GLU A 17 3.60 11.86 9.78
N TYR A 18 3.76 10.65 10.36
CA TYR A 18 2.77 9.59 10.28
C TYR A 18 1.46 9.95 10.98
N GLU A 19 1.52 10.59 12.14
CA GLU A 19 0.33 11.09 12.86
C GLU A 19 -0.45 12.09 12.00
N VAL A 20 0.23 13.00 11.32
CA VAL A 20 -0.42 13.98 10.43
C VAL A 20 -1.05 13.29 9.23
N PHE A 21 -0.34 12.34 8.60
CA PHE A 21 -0.89 11.57 7.48
C PHE A 21 -2.13 10.77 7.88
N LEU A 22 -2.06 10.02 8.98
CA LEU A 22 -3.18 9.19 9.44
C LEU A 22 -4.38 10.04 9.87
N ASN A 23 -4.15 11.21 10.48
CA ASN A 23 -5.22 12.16 10.81
C ASN A 23 -5.89 12.74 9.54
N TRP A 24 -5.10 13.09 8.54
CA TRP A 24 -5.60 13.55 7.26
C TRP A 24 -6.41 12.45 6.55
N LEU A 25 -5.89 11.21 6.51
CA LEU A 25 -6.58 10.10 5.88
C LEU A 25 -7.91 9.77 6.57
N ALA A 26 -7.97 9.82 7.91
CA ALA A 26 -9.21 9.64 8.64
C ALA A 26 -10.26 10.70 8.27
N GLU A 27 -9.85 11.94 8.10
CA GLU A 27 -10.74 13.03 7.69
C GLU A 27 -11.21 12.87 6.24
N GLU A 28 -10.34 12.44 5.30
CA GLU A 28 -10.73 12.15 3.91
C GLU A 28 -11.77 11.01 3.85
N ILE A 29 -11.56 9.94 4.63
CA ILE A 29 -12.51 8.82 4.73
C ILE A 29 -13.88 9.33 5.18
N ARG A 30 -13.91 10.15 6.22
CA ARG A 30 -15.15 10.69 6.78
C ARG A 30 -15.85 11.67 5.82
N GLN A 31 -15.09 12.61 5.22
CA GLN A 31 -15.68 13.66 4.34
C GLN A 31 -16.22 13.09 3.04
N LYS A 32 -15.59 12.04 2.53
CA LYS A 32 -15.96 11.39 1.27
C LYS A 32 -16.87 10.19 1.45
N GLU A 33 -17.30 9.93 2.67
CA GLU A 33 -18.21 8.82 3.02
C GLU A 33 -17.73 7.48 2.42
N ILE A 34 -16.44 7.15 2.61
CA ILE A 34 -15.81 5.96 2.02
C ILE A 34 -16.41 4.68 2.59
N ASP A 35 -16.87 3.78 1.74
CA ASP A 35 -17.44 2.48 2.11
C ASP A 35 -16.36 1.44 2.45
N ALA A 36 -15.23 1.46 1.75
CA ALA A 36 -14.15 0.50 1.96
C ALA A 36 -12.76 1.14 1.86
N LEU A 37 -11.88 0.85 2.82
CA LEU A 37 -10.46 1.19 2.79
C LEU A 37 -9.63 -0.05 2.45
N ILE A 38 -8.82 0.03 1.39
CA ILE A 38 -7.92 -1.05 0.96
C ILE A 38 -6.47 -0.65 1.22
N ILE A 39 -5.72 -1.47 1.97
CA ILE A 39 -4.32 -1.26 2.31
C ILE A 39 -3.48 -2.39 1.70
N ALA A 40 -2.78 -2.08 0.62
CA ALA A 40 -2.07 -3.07 -0.20
C ALA A 40 -0.62 -3.28 0.27
N GLY A 41 -0.44 -3.67 1.52
CA GLY A 41 0.82 -4.13 2.09
C GLY A 41 1.76 -3.04 2.61
N ASP A 42 2.83 -3.50 3.25
CA ASP A 42 3.86 -2.72 3.94
C ASP A 42 3.27 -1.67 4.89
N VAL A 43 2.46 -2.20 5.83
CA VAL A 43 1.88 -1.40 6.92
C VAL A 43 2.99 -0.93 7.86
N PHE A 44 3.91 -1.82 8.19
CA PHE A 44 5.06 -1.53 9.06
C PHE A 44 6.37 -1.59 8.28
N ASP A 45 7.33 -0.78 8.72
CA ASP A 45 8.67 -0.72 8.11
C ASP A 45 9.49 -2.00 8.32
N VAL A 46 9.22 -2.71 9.40
CA VAL A 46 9.95 -3.93 9.77
C VAL A 46 9.01 -5.00 10.31
N SER A 47 9.40 -6.27 10.15
CA SER A 47 8.62 -7.43 10.60
C SER A 47 8.42 -7.53 12.13
N ASN A 48 9.19 -6.76 12.91
CA ASN A 48 9.03 -6.61 14.35
C ASN A 48 8.86 -5.13 14.73
N PRO A 49 7.70 -4.52 14.45
CA PRO A 49 7.47 -3.11 14.68
C PRO A 49 7.50 -2.76 16.16
N SER A 50 7.90 -1.51 16.46
CA SER A 50 7.89 -0.99 17.83
C SER A 50 6.48 -0.96 18.41
N ALA A 51 6.38 -0.93 19.75
CA ALA A 51 5.09 -0.77 20.41
C ALA A 51 4.42 0.56 20.03
N ALA A 52 5.20 1.62 19.78
CA ALA A 52 4.68 2.91 19.33
C ALA A 52 4.07 2.81 17.93
N SER A 53 4.74 2.17 16.97
CA SER A 53 4.23 1.97 15.62
C SER A 53 2.95 1.14 15.61
N GLN A 54 2.91 0.06 16.41
CA GLN A 54 1.71 -0.76 16.57
C GLN A 54 0.56 0.03 17.20
N SER A 55 0.85 0.82 18.24
CA SER A 55 -0.15 1.66 18.89
C SER A 55 -0.75 2.68 17.92
N MET A 56 0.07 3.33 17.11
CA MET A 56 -0.36 4.28 16.09
C MET A 56 -1.30 3.62 15.07
N TYR A 57 -0.93 2.45 14.56
CA TYR A 57 -1.76 1.67 13.64
C TYR A 57 -3.12 1.31 14.25
N TYR A 58 -3.15 0.73 15.45
CA TYR A 58 -4.41 0.32 16.08
C TYR A 58 -5.27 1.51 16.50
N GLN A 59 -4.68 2.63 16.91
CA GLN A 59 -5.41 3.87 17.20
C GLN A 59 -6.08 4.43 15.95
N PHE A 60 -5.37 4.44 14.81
CA PHE A 60 -5.96 4.85 13.54
C PHE A 60 -7.14 3.97 13.15
N ILE A 61 -6.95 2.63 13.12
CA ILE A 61 -7.99 1.67 12.76
C ILE A 61 -9.22 1.84 13.66
N TYR A 62 -9.01 1.88 14.98
CA TYR A 62 -10.10 2.08 15.94
C TYR A 62 -10.85 3.37 15.68
N ARG A 63 -10.13 4.47 15.49
CA ARG A 63 -10.75 5.77 15.23
C ARG A 63 -11.60 5.76 13.98
N VAL A 64 -11.07 5.30 12.85
CA VAL A 64 -11.83 5.36 11.59
C VAL A 64 -13.06 4.46 11.57
N THR A 65 -13.02 3.33 12.28
CA THR A 65 -14.17 2.43 12.40
C THR A 65 -15.24 2.96 13.34
N VAL A 66 -14.86 3.66 14.42
CA VAL A 66 -15.82 4.32 15.33
C VAL A 66 -16.46 5.53 14.66
N GLU A 67 -15.67 6.36 13.95
CA GLU A 67 -16.17 7.53 13.24
C GLU A 67 -17.02 7.14 12.00
N ASN A 68 -16.77 5.98 11.40
CA ASN A 68 -17.46 5.48 10.20
C ASN A 68 -17.93 4.03 10.39
N PRO A 69 -19.07 3.78 11.07
CA PRO A 69 -19.49 2.43 11.45
C PRO A 69 -19.76 1.46 10.29
N ASN A 70 -19.98 1.98 9.08
CA ASN A 70 -20.19 1.19 7.88
C ASN A 70 -18.88 0.90 7.10
N LEU A 71 -17.78 1.56 7.47
CA LEU A 71 -16.50 1.38 6.82
C LEU A 71 -16.02 -0.08 6.95
N GLN A 72 -15.64 -0.67 5.83
CA GLN A 72 -14.96 -1.95 5.80
C GLN A 72 -13.49 -1.74 5.47
N ILE A 73 -12.57 -2.45 6.15
CA ILE A 73 -11.14 -2.32 5.89
C ILE A 73 -10.60 -3.68 5.46
N VAL A 74 -9.91 -3.72 4.32
CA VAL A 74 -9.20 -4.90 3.82
C VAL A 74 -7.72 -4.60 3.74
N ILE A 75 -6.91 -5.42 4.40
CA ILE A 75 -5.46 -5.24 4.51
C ILE A 75 -4.77 -6.51 4.04
N VAL A 76 -3.76 -6.39 3.22
CA VAL A 76 -2.84 -7.50 2.93
C VAL A 76 -1.46 -7.20 3.49
N ALA A 77 -0.68 -8.23 3.81
CA ALA A 77 0.71 -8.04 4.22
C ALA A 77 1.60 -7.77 2.99
N GLY A 78 2.56 -6.88 3.16
CA GLY A 78 3.67 -6.68 2.24
C GLY A 78 4.91 -7.50 2.61
N ASN A 79 6.05 -7.22 1.96
CA ASN A 79 7.29 -7.95 2.20
C ASN A 79 8.00 -7.51 3.50
N HIS A 80 7.80 -6.28 3.97
CA HIS A 80 8.32 -5.78 5.24
C HIS A 80 7.52 -6.28 6.43
N ASP A 81 6.23 -6.57 6.24
CA ASP A 81 5.36 -7.05 7.31
C ASP A 81 5.69 -8.47 7.75
N SER A 82 5.48 -8.74 9.03
CA SER A 82 5.33 -10.11 9.50
C SER A 82 3.91 -10.58 9.22
N ALA A 83 3.71 -11.33 8.14
CA ALA A 83 2.41 -11.79 7.66
C ALA A 83 1.53 -12.39 8.77
N ALA A 84 2.07 -13.36 9.51
CA ALA A 84 1.35 -14.04 10.59
C ALA A 84 1.04 -13.09 11.78
N ARG A 85 1.94 -12.16 12.09
CA ARG A 85 1.73 -11.19 13.19
C ARG A 85 0.68 -10.15 12.82
N LEU A 86 0.67 -9.68 11.56
CA LEU A 86 -0.31 -8.73 11.07
C LEU A 86 -1.73 -9.36 11.06
N GLU A 87 -1.83 -10.64 10.70
CA GLU A 87 -3.09 -11.39 10.67
C GLU A 87 -3.56 -11.87 12.05
N ALA A 88 -2.66 -12.07 13.01
CA ALA A 88 -3.00 -12.66 14.31
C ALA A 88 -4.17 -11.98 15.06
N PRO A 89 -4.38 -10.65 15.00
CA PRO A 89 -5.50 -9.99 15.65
C PRO A 89 -6.86 -10.15 14.92
N ASN A 90 -6.92 -10.82 13.76
CA ASN A 90 -8.16 -10.96 12.97
C ASN A 90 -9.41 -11.31 13.79
N PRO A 91 -9.39 -12.22 14.77
CA PRO A 91 -10.60 -12.54 15.54
C PRO A 91 -11.22 -11.33 16.26
N LEU A 92 -10.42 -10.30 16.57
CA LEU A 92 -10.90 -9.04 17.13
C LEU A 92 -11.21 -8.00 16.04
N LEU A 93 -10.41 -7.98 14.97
CA LEU A 93 -10.55 -7.01 13.88
C LEU A 93 -11.81 -7.27 13.04
N GLU A 94 -12.17 -8.52 12.82
CA GLU A 94 -13.37 -8.92 12.07
C GLU A 94 -14.67 -8.40 12.73
N GLU A 95 -14.72 -8.32 14.06
CA GLU A 95 -15.81 -7.67 14.81
C GLU A 95 -15.93 -6.16 14.52
N MET A 96 -14.85 -5.56 14.02
CA MET A 96 -14.77 -4.15 13.65
C MET A 96 -14.86 -3.93 12.12
N ASN A 97 -15.29 -4.93 11.35
CA ASN A 97 -15.33 -4.92 9.88
C ASN A 97 -13.95 -4.80 9.21
N ILE A 98 -12.91 -5.32 9.85
CA ILE A 98 -11.55 -5.29 9.34
C ILE A 98 -11.11 -6.71 9.04
N THR A 99 -10.65 -6.94 7.81
CA THR A 99 -10.12 -8.23 7.38
C THR A 99 -8.66 -8.08 6.99
N VAL A 100 -7.78 -8.84 7.63
CA VAL A 100 -6.36 -8.90 7.28
C VAL A 100 -6.05 -10.23 6.60
N ARG A 101 -5.35 -10.20 5.50
CA ARG A 101 -4.80 -11.37 4.82
C ARG A 101 -3.28 -11.25 4.77
N GLY A 102 -2.64 -11.91 5.72
CA GLY A 102 -1.17 -11.94 5.81
C GLY A 102 -0.58 -13.15 5.12
N VAL A 103 -1.25 -14.30 5.24
CA VAL A 103 -0.76 -15.58 4.72
C VAL A 103 -1.74 -16.21 3.74
N VAL A 104 -1.21 -16.97 2.79
CA VAL A 104 -2.01 -17.83 1.92
C VAL A 104 -2.26 -19.13 2.65
N LYS A 105 -3.53 -19.44 2.92
CA LYS A 105 -3.94 -20.68 3.59
C LYS A 105 -4.12 -21.81 2.58
N ARG A 106 -4.03 -23.03 3.09
CA ARG A 106 -4.31 -24.24 2.31
C ARG A 106 -5.47 -25.00 2.95
N ASP A 107 -6.26 -25.63 2.12
CA ASP A 107 -7.34 -26.50 2.55
C ASP A 107 -6.83 -27.88 3.04
N ALA A 108 -7.75 -28.79 3.36
CA ALA A 108 -7.43 -30.13 3.86
C ALA A 108 -6.72 -31.03 2.82
N ASP A 109 -6.87 -30.75 1.56
CA ASP A 109 -6.26 -31.48 0.44
C ASP A 109 -4.86 -30.92 0.11
N GLY A 110 -4.49 -29.78 0.70
CA GLY A 110 -3.21 -29.10 0.51
C GLY A 110 -3.23 -28.09 -0.64
N ASP A 111 -4.37 -27.84 -1.25
CA ASP A 111 -4.56 -26.83 -2.26
C ASP A 111 -4.73 -25.44 -1.65
N ILE A 112 -4.55 -24.38 -2.44
CA ILE A 112 -4.73 -23.01 -1.94
C ILE A 112 -6.22 -22.80 -1.65
N ASP A 113 -6.52 -22.36 -0.43
CA ASP A 113 -7.87 -21.94 -0.04
C ASP A 113 -8.21 -20.59 -0.70
N LEU A 114 -8.76 -20.67 -1.91
CA LEU A 114 -9.15 -19.50 -2.70
C LEU A 114 -10.23 -18.67 -1.98
N ALA A 115 -11.15 -19.31 -1.30
CA ALA A 115 -12.23 -18.63 -0.57
C ALA A 115 -11.67 -17.73 0.53
N HIS A 116 -10.55 -18.13 1.16
CA HIS A 116 -9.87 -17.28 2.16
C HIS A 116 -9.37 -15.95 1.58
N LEU A 117 -9.02 -15.89 0.30
CA LEU A 117 -8.49 -14.69 -0.37
C LEU A 117 -9.59 -13.84 -1.03
N ILE A 118 -10.82 -14.30 -1.06
CA ILE A 118 -11.97 -13.59 -1.62
C ILE A 118 -12.75 -12.93 -0.49
N ILE A 119 -12.74 -11.61 -0.42
CA ILE A 119 -13.39 -10.84 0.63
C ILE A 119 -14.60 -10.12 0.06
N PRO A 120 -15.82 -10.39 0.56
CA PRO A 120 -17.00 -9.64 0.18
C PRO A 120 -16.95 -8.22 0.76
N ILE A 121 -17.21 -7.24 -0.08
CA ILE A 121 -17.45 -5.85 0.31
C ILE A 121 -18.95 -5.65 0.37
N TYR A 122 -19.46 -5.29 1.54
CA TYR A 122 -20.88 -5.17 1.78
C TYR A 122 -21.40 -3.77 1.49
N LYS A 123 -22.68 -3.68 1.16
CA LYS A 123 -23.37 -2.40 1.07
C LYS A 123 -23.46 -1.74 2.45
N PRO A 124 -23.46 -0.41 2.54
CA PRO A 124 -23.68 0.29 3.79
C PRO A 124 -24.94 -0.18 4.52
N GLY A 125 -24.80 -0.47 5.81
CA GLY A 125 -25.92 -0.94 6.65
C GLY A 125 -26.31 -2.41 6.48
N ALA A 126 -25.68 -3.17 5.59
CA ALA A 126 -25.89 -4.62 5.53
C ALA A 126 -25.37 -5.30 6.80
N GLY A 127 -26.21 -6.14 7.42
CA GLY A 127 -25.86 -6.85 8.66
C GLY A 127 -24.80 -7.93 8.41
N ARG A 128 -23.57 -7.70 8.87
CA ARG A 128 -22.41 -8.60 8.68
C ARG A 128 -22.33 -9.75 9.67
N LEU A 129 -23.04 -9.65 10.78
CA LEU A 129 -23.08 -10.67 11.84
C LEU A 129 -24.14 -11.75 11.60
N GLN A 130 -24.79 -11.78 10.44
CA GLN A 130 -25.76 -12.81 10.12
C GLN A 130 -25.06 -14.07 9.59
N ALA A 131 -25.44 -15.23 10.10
CA ALA A 131 -24.90 -16.52 9.68
C ALA A 131 -25.15 -16.85 8.20
N ASP A 132 -26.14 -16.17 7.58
CA ASP A 132 -26.49 -16.33 6.17
C ASP A 132 -26.21 -15.02 5.43
N ILE A 133 -25.06 -14.95 4.75
CA ILE A 133 -24.69 -13.83 3.88
C ILE A 133 -25.60 -13.87 2.64
N ASN A 134 -26.42 -12.83 2.45
CA ASN A 134 -27.18 -12.69 1.23
C ASN A 134 -26.32 -12.02 0.15
N ILE A 135 -26.19 -12.65 -1.02
CA ILE A 135 -25.45 -12.09 -2.16
C ILE A 135 -25.94 -10.68 -2.56
N ASN A 136 -27.21 -10.36 -2.29
CA ASN A 136 -27.76 -9.03 -2.56
C ASN A 136 -27.19 -7.93 -1.64
N ASP A 137 -26.62 -8.30 -0.51
CA ASP A 137 -26.00 -7.38 0.45
C ASP A 137 -24.55 -7.10 0.09
N ILE A 138 -23.99 -7.86 -0.86
CA ILE A 138 -22.63 -7.66 -1.37
C ILE A 138 -22.66 -6.56 -2.44
N ALA A 139 -21.80 -5.56 -2.27
CA ALA A 139 -21.56 -4.49 -3.23
C ALA A 139 -20.49 -4.89 -4.26
N ALA A 140 -19.41 -5.52 -3.80
CA ALA A 140 -18.27 -5.93 -4.62
C ALA A 140 -17.53 -7.10 -3.96
N PHE A 141 -16.62 -7.74 -4.69
CA PHE A 141 -15.64 -8.67 -4.11
C PHE A 141 -14.23 -8.07 -4.22
N CYS A 142 -13.41 -8.33 -3.20
CA CYS A 142 -12.00 -7.97 -3.18
C CYS A 142 -11.13 -9.24 -3.17
N LEU A 143 -10.27 -9.40 -4.17
CA LEU A 143 -9.24 -10.43 -4.20
C LEU A 143 -8.05 -9.94 -3.36
N ALA A 144 -7.99 -10.36 -2.11
CA ALA A 144 -7.02 -9.88 -1.12
C ALA A 144 -5.76 -10.75 -1.10
N VAL A 145 -4.86 -10.53 -2.06
CA VAL A 145 -3.64 -11.33 -2.23
C VAL A 145 -2.47 -10.63 -1.52
N PRO A 146 -1.87 -11.24 -0.47
CA PRO A 146 -0.70 -10.69 0.21
C PRO A 146 0.57 -10.84 -0.64
N TYR A 147 1.70 -10.31 -0.14
CA TYR A 147 3.01 -10.61 -0.70
C TYR A 147 3.25 -12.12 -0.73
N LEU A 148 3.52 -12.65 -1.93
CA LEU A 148 3.64 -14.08 -2.19
C LEU A 148 5.10 -14.52 -2.15
N ARG A 149 5.38 -15.56 -1.36
CA ARG A 149 6.66 -16.27 -1.34
C ARG A 149 6.55 -17.57 -2.14
N GLN A 150 7.68 -18.22 -2.34
CA GLN A 150 7.68 -19.55 -2.93
C GLN A 150 6.78 -20.50 -2.11
N GLY A 151 5.83 -21.13 -2.78
CA GLY A 151 4.85 -22.00 -2.15
C GLY A 151 3.49 -21.32 -1.84
N ASP A 152 3.37 -20.02 -1.98
CA ASP A 152 2.12 -19.28 -1.74
C ASP A 152 1.25 -19.16 -3.01
N TYR A 153 1.68 -19.71 -4.12
CA TYR A 153 0.98 -19.70 -5.41
C TYR A 153 0.92 -21.12 -5.99
N PRO A 154 0.02 -21.39 -6.97
CA PRO A 154 -0.08 -22.68 -7.61
C PRO A 154 1.24 -23.10 -8.29
N PRO A 155 1.54 -24.41 -8.38
CA PRO A 155 2.71 -24.89 -9.06
C PRO A 155 2.80 -24.36 -10.50
N ALA A 156 3.96 -23.79 -10.85
CA ALA A 156 4.20 -23.14 -12.12
C ALA A 156 5.70 -23.22 -12.49
N GLU A 157 6.04 -22.90 -13.74
CA GLU A 157 7.43 -22.90 -14.21
C GLU A 157 8.26 -21.78 -13.55
N ASN A 158 7.62 -20.65 -13.22
CA ASN A 158 8.24 -19.49 -12.60
C ASN A 158 7.25 -18.73 -11.70
N TYR A 159 7.76 -17.74 -10.96
CA TYR A 159 6.97 -16.91 -10.06
C TYR A 159 5.84 -16.18 -10.78
N ALA A 160 6.14 -15.50 -11.89
CA ALA A 160 5.18 -14.71 -12.63
C ALA A 160 3.98 -15.53 -13.11
N GLN A 161 4.23 -16.72 -13.62
CA GLN A 161 3.19 -17.64 -14.05
C GLN A 161 2.35 -18.18 -12.90
N GLY A 162 2.98 -18.44 -11.74
CA GLY A 162 2.27 -18.87 -10.53
C GLY A 162 1.32 -17.81 -10.01
N VAL A 163 1.78 -16.58 -9.91
CA VAL A 163 0.96 -15.41 -9.49
C VAL A 163 -0.18 -15.17 -10.49
N GLN A 164 0.11 -15.18 -11.79
CA GLN A 164 -0.92 -15.03 -12.81
C GLN A 164 -2.00 -16.13 -12.71
N THR A 165 -1.58 -17.37 -12.47
CA THR A 165 -2.50 -18.51 -12.29
C THR A 165 -3.38 -18.30 -11.07
N LEU A 166 -2.82 -17.83 -9.95
CA LEU A 166 -3.59 -17.54 -8.74
C LEU A 166 -4.68 -16.50 -8.98
N TYR A 167 -4.34 -15.34 -9.56
CA TYR A 167 -5.36 -14.31 -9.85
C TYR A 167 -6.43 -14.79 -10.81
N ARG A 168 -6.05 -15.59 -11.82
CA ARG A 168 -7.01 -16.19 -12.76
C ARG A 168 -7.96 -17.17 -12.06
N GLN A 169 -7.46 -18.00 -11.16
CA GLN A 169 -8.29 -18.92 -10.37
C GLN A 169 -9.25 -18.14 -9.45
N LEU A 170 -8.75 -17.16 -8.71
CA LEU A 170 -9.56 -16.31 -7.83
C LEU A 170 -10.68 -15.60 -8.60
N PHE A 171 -10.38 -15.03 -9.77
CA PHE A 171 -11.39 -14.36 -10.58
C PHE A 171 -12.41 -15.35 -11.18
N ALA A 172 -11.98 -16.57 -11.52
CA ALA A 172 -12.88 -17.60 -12.04
C ALA A 172 -13.96 -18.02 -11.05
N GLU A 173 -13.67 -18.04 -9.74
CA GLU A 173 -14.66 -18.31 -8.68
C GLU A 173 -15.79 -17.26 -8.64
N LEU A 174 -15.56 -16.05 -9.12
CA LEU A 174 -16.50 -14.94 -9.04
C LEU A 174 -17.19 -14.59 -10.35
N ARG A 175 -16.83 -15.27 -11.46
CA ARG A 175 -17.27 -14.90 -12.81
C ARG A 175 -18.79 -14.84 -12.97
N ASP A 176 -19.51 -15.72 -12.30
CA ASP A 176 -20.96 -15.87 -12.44
C ASP A 176 -21.75 -15.11 -11.34
N GLU A 177 -21.07 -14.44 -10.43
CA GLU A 177 -21.70 -13.72 -9.32
C GLU A 177 -22.33 -12.38 -9.73
N GLY A 178 -21.96 -11.85 -10.90
CA GLY A 178 -22.53 -10.62 -11.44
C GLY A 178 -22.23 -9.37 -10.57
N LYS A 179 -21.13 -9.40 -9.81
CA LYS A 179 -20.68 -8.30 -8.94
C LYS A 179 -19.35 -7.73 -9.41
N PRO A 180 -19.08 -6.44 -9.20
CA PRO A 180 -17.78 -5.86 -9.49
C PRO A 180 -16.69 -6.53 -8.64
N VAL A 181 -15.51 -6.72 -9.24
CA VAL A 181 -14.35 -7.31 -8.58
C VAL A 181 -13.23 -6.29 -8.53
N ILE A 182 -12.68 -6.12 -7.34
CA ILE A 182 -11.45 -5.35 -7.07
C ILE A 182 -10.35 -6.38 -6.77
N ALA A 183 -9.16 -6.17 -7.30
CA ALA A 183 -7.98 -6.93 -6.89
C ALA A 183 -7.05 -6.06 -6.06
N MET A 184 -6.30 -6.68 -5.17
CA MET A 184 -5.19 -6.05 -4.49
C MET A 184 -4.01 -7.03 -4.41
N GLY A 185 -2.81 -6.49 -4.34
CA GLY A 185 -1.60 -7.27 -4.20
C GLY A 185 -0.40 -6.42 -3.83
N HIS A 186 0.62 -7.09 -3.27
CA HIS A 186 1.89 -6.46 -2.95
C HIS A 186 2.98 -7.15 -3.77
N LEU A 187 3.30 -6.57 -4.93
CA LEU A 187 4.15 -7.19 -5.94
C LEU A 187 4.73 -6.16 -6.90
N GLN A 188 5.78 -6.53 -7.62
CA GLN A 188 6.32 -5.72 -8.72
C GLN A 188 5.62 -6.10 -10.03
N ALA A 189 4.98 -5.12 -10.69
CA ALA A 189 4.41 -5.30 -12.02
C ALA A 189 5.38 -4.85 -13.12
N THR A 190 5.41 -5.56 -14.26
CA THR A 190 6.19 -5.17 -15.43
C THR A 190 5.60 -3.91 -16.07
N GLY A 191 6.47 -3.07 -16.63
CA GLY A 191 6.05 -1.78 -17.21
C GLY A 191 5.80 -0.69 -16.19
N SER A 192 6.24 -0.91 -14.93
CA SER A 192 6.32 0.10 -13.90
C SER A 192 7.67 0.81 -13.94
N GLU A 193 7.68 2.09 -13.57
CA GLU A 193 8.89 2.85 -13.33
C GLU A 193 9.43 2.52 -11.94
N ILE A 194 10.72 2.22 -11.86
CA ILE A 194 11.39 1.74 -10.66
C ILE A 194 12.49 2.71 -10.30
N SER A 195 12.50 3.21 -9.05
CA SER A 195 13.60 4.03 -8.52
C SER A 195 14.85 3.20 -8.21
N ASP A 196 15.95 3.87 -7.92
CA ASP A 196 17.18 3.17 -7.50
C ASP A 196 17.01 2.57 -6.10
N ASP A 197 16.18 3.18 -5.23
CA ASP A 197 15.88 2.65 -3.91
C ASP A 197 14.95 1.43 -3.99
N ASP A 198 13.91 1.46 -4.83
CA ASP A 198 13.10 0.26 -5.11
C ASP A 198 13.96 -0.88 -5.68
N ARG A 199 15.06 -0.57 -6.37
CA ARG A 199 16.04 -1.58 -6.83
C ARG A 199 16.86 -2.17 -5.69
N SER A 200 17.15 -1.41 -4.63
CA SER A 200 17.91 -1.91 -3.47
C SER A 200 17.10 -2.91 -2.65
N GLU A 201 15.80 -2.76 -2.58
CA GLU A 201 14.89 -3.72 -1.95
C GLU A 201 14.81 -5.07 -2.66
N ARG A 202 15.17 -5.13 -3.96
CA ARG A 202 15.28 -6.38 -4.72
C ARG A 202 16.31 -7.37 -4.21
N THR A 203 17.20 -6.96 -3.32
CA THR A 203 18.28 -7.81 -2.81
C THR A 203 17.80 -8.80 -1.75
N VAL A 204 16.53 -8.81 -1.39
CA VAL A 204 15.95 -9.81 -0.51
C VAL A 204 15.51 -11.03 -1.31
N ILE A 205 16.47 -11.93 -1.53
CA ILE A 205 16.32 -13.36 -1.83
C ILE A 205 15.40 -13.71 -3.01
N GLY A 206 16.02 -13.89 -4.18
CA GLY A 206 15.42 -14.53 -5.36
C GLY A 206 14.72 -13.55 -6.28
N GLY A 207 15.47 -12.85 -7.14
CA GLY A 207 15.02 -11.88 -8.13
C GLY A 207 13.57 -12.07 -8.55
N VAL A 208 12.66 -11.29 -7.95
CA VAL A 208 11.23 -11.42 -8.22
C VAL A 208 10.98 -10.97 -9.64
N GLU A 209 10.61 -11.91 -10.51
CA GLU A 209 10.19 -11.57 -11.87
C GLU A 209 8.98 -10.64 -11.78
N GLY A 210 9.03 -9.54 -12.55
CA GLY A 210 7.90 -8.62 -12.63
C GLY A 210 6.66 -9.33 -13.20
N ILE A 211 5.52 -9.10 -12.59
CA ILE A 211 4.24 -9.67 -13.00
C ILE A 211 3.65 -8.84 -14.14
N SER A 212 3.27 -9.48 -15.25
CA SER A 212 2.54 -8.79 -16.30
C SER A 212 1.19 -8.26 -15.77
N PRO A 213 0.79 -7.02 -16.08
CA PRO A 213 -0.54 -6.54 -15.74
C PRO A 213 -1.67 -7.35 -16.37
N ASP A 214 -1.38 -8.22 -17.35
CA ASP A 214 -2.34 -9.17 -17.93
C ASP A 214 -2.64 -10.36 -16.99
N ALA A 215 -1.97 -10.44 -15.84
CA ALA A 215 -2.36 -11.34 -14.76
C ALA A 215 -3.74 -10.95 -14.17
N PHE A 216 -4.11 -9.68 -14.28
CA PHE A 216 -5.39 -9.17 -13.81
C PHE A 216 -6.41 -9.17 -14.95
N ASP A 217 -7.51 -9.90 -14.76
CA ASP A 217 -8.58 -10.01 -15.77
C ASP A 217 -9.12 -8.60 -16.14
N ALA A 218 -9.48 -8.43 -17.41
CA ALA A 218 -9.96 -7.15 -17.92
C ALA A 218 -11.30 -6.69 -17.29
N GLN A 219 -12.05 -7.60 -16.69
CA GLN A 219 -13.31 -7.31 -16.00
C GLN A 219 -13.08 -6.85 -14.53
N ILE A 220 -11.86 -6.93 -14.00
CA ILE A 220 -11.52 -6.36 -12.70
C ILE A 220 -11.60 -4.84 -12.82
N ILE A 221 -12.49 -4.23 -12.04
CA ILE A 221 -12.76 -2.79 -12.13
C ILE A 221 -11.59 -1.95 -11.64
N TYR A 222 -10.82 -2.44 -10.65
CA TYR A 222 -9.64 -1.78 -10.12
C TYR A 222 -8.67 -2.78 -9.48
N THR A 223 -7.38 -2.56 -9.68
CA THR A 223 -6.30 -3.32 -9.04
C THR A 223 -5.42 -2.38 -8.23
N ALA A 224 -5.44 -2.54 -6.91
CA ALA A 224 -4.62 -1.78 -5.96
C ALA A 224 -3.30 -2.52 -5.71
N LEU A 225 -2.18 -1.94 -6.09
CA LEU A 225 -0.85 -2.51 -5.90
C LEU A 225 -0.05 -1.73 -4.85
N GLY A 226 0.73 -2.45 -4.04
CA GLY A 226 1.81 -1.95 -3.20
C GLY A 226 3.16 -2.54 -3.62
N HIS A 227 4.24 -2.13 -2.94
CA HIS A 227 5.64 -2.48 -3.17
C HIS A 227 6.46 -1.39 -3.89
N LEU A 228 5.89 -0.66 -4.84
CA LEU A 228 6.58 0.45 -5.48
C LEU A 228 6.08 1.78 -4.90
N HIS A 229 6.99 2.57 -4.34
CA HIS A 229 6.67 3.79 -3.62
C HIS A 229 6.23 4.93 -4.54
N ARG A 230 6.53 4.86 -5.84
CA ARG A 230 6.12 5.86 -6.81
C ARG A 230 4.67 5.69 -7.22
N PRO A 231 3.78 6.69 -7.00
CA PRO A 231 2.42 6.68 -7.50
C PRO A 231 2.42 6.60 -9.02
N GLN A 232 1.81 5.56 -9.60
CA GLN A 232 1.85 5.33 -11.04
C GLN A 232 0.78 4.36 -11.54
N ARG A 233 0.49 4.45 -12.84
CA ARG A 233 -0.28 3.46 -13.60
C ARG A 233 0.66 2.42 -14.17
N VAL A 234 0.26 1.17 -14.14
CA VAL A 234 1.05 0.07 -14.73
C VAL A 234 0.75 -0.04 -16.21
N SER A 235 1.77 0.06 -17.04
CA SER A 235 1.65 -0.03 -18.51
C SER A 235 0.56 0.87 -19.11
N GLY A 236 0.30 2.02 -18.48
CA GLY A 236 -0.73 2.97 -18.91
C GLY A 236 -2.18 2.56 -18.61
N ARG A 237 -2.41 1.44 -17.93
CA ARG A 237 -3.77 0.99 -17.53
C ARG A 237 -4.31 1.84 -16.40
N GLU A 238 -5.45 2.49 -16.62
CA GLU A 238 -6.09 3.38 -15.62
C GLU A 238 -6.49 2.63 -14.35
N ASN A 239 -6.91 1.39 -14.50
CA ASN A 239 -7.43 0.56 -13.42
C ASN A 239 -6.38 -0.32 -12.72
N VAL A 240 -5.11 -0.26 -13.09
CA VAL A 240 -4.02 -1.01 -12.41
C VAL A 240 -2.98 -0.01 -11.93
N ARG A 241 -2.93 0.22 -10.60
CA ARG A 241 -2.14 1.32 -10.05
C ARG A 241 -1.40 0.97 -8.77
N TYR A 242 -0.27 1.63 -8.59
CA TYR A 242 0.35 1.88 -7.30
C TYR A 242 -0.14 3.23 -6.78
N SER A 243 -0.69 3.28 -5.57
CA SER A 243 -0.94 4.55 -4.88
C SER A 243 0.37 5.20 -4.44
N GLY A 244 1.41 4.38 -4.25
CA GLY A 244 2.71 4.76 -3.74
C GLY A 244 2.74 4.98 -2.24
N ALA A 245 3.93 5.29 -1.72
CA ALA A 245 4.11 5.63 -0.33
C ALA A 245 3.51 7.01 0.00
N PRO A 246 2.78 7.14 1.12
CA PRO A 246 2.17 8.42 1.50
C PRO A 246 3.19 9.47 1.94
N ILE A 247 4.36 9.03 2.38
CA ILE A 247 5.46 9.86 2.85
C ILE A 247 6.74 9.36 2.15
N PRO A 248 7.55 10.23 1.51
CA PRO A 248 8.77 9.80 0.84
C PRO A 248 9.74 9.08 1.78
N MET A 249 10.29 7.95 1.37
CA MET A 249 11.21 7.13 2.17
C MET A 249 12.67 7.54 2.01
N SER A 250 13.00 8.26 0.94
CA SER A 250 14.36 8.71 0.64
C SER A 250 14.37 10.00 -0.15
N PHE A 251 15.57 10.60 -0.33
CA PHE A 251 15.73 11.78 -1.18
C PHE A 251 15.53 11.51 -2.67
N SER A 252 15.64 10.27 -3.12
CA SER A 252 15.33 9.90 -4.51
C SER A 252 13.84 10.08 -4.82
N GLU A 253 12.99 10.01 -3.80
CA GLU A 253 11.54 10.15 -3.89
C GLU A 253 11.06 11.60 -3.71
N LYS A 254 11.95 12.57 -3.49
CA LYS A 254 11.58 13.99 -3.23
C LYS A 254 10.67 14.60 -4.31
N GLY A 255 10.71 14.06 -5.51
CA GLY A 255 9.90 14.50 -6.65
C GLY A 255 8.55 13.75 -6.78
N TYR A 256 8.27 12.78 -5.93
CA TYR A 256 7.03 12.03 -5.99
C TYR A 256 5.87 12.88 -5.45
N ARG A 257 4.73 12.74 -6.09
CA ARG A 257 3.49 13.33 -5.64
C ARG A 257 2.71 12.28 -4.88
N SER A 258 3.01 12.14 -3.58
CA SER A 258 2.35 11.18 -2.70
C SER A 258 0.84 11.30 -2.79
N SER A 259 0.14 10.17 -2.87
CA SER A 259 -1.30 10.17 -3.08
C SER A 259 -1.97 8.93 -2.52
N VAL A 260 -3.27 9.03 -2.31
CA VAL A 260 -4.19 7.89 -2.21
C VAL A 260 -5.09 7.85 -3.44
N VAL A 261 -5.67 6.70 -3.73
CA VAL A 261 -6.58 6.54 -4.87
C VAL A 261 -7.99 6.26 -4.36
N MET A 262 -8.95 7.07 -4.77
CA MET A 262 -10.37 6.85 -4.53
C MET A 262 -10.99 6.26 -5.80
N VAL A 263 -11.77 5.20 -5.64
CA VAL A 263 -12.49 4.53 -6.73
C VAL A 263 -13.97 4.59 -6.44
N GLU A 264 -14.73 5.14 -7.35
CA GLU A 264 -16.18 5.17 -7.32
C GLU A 264 -16.72 4.22 -8.38
N TYR A 265 -17.70 3.40 -8.01
CA TYR A 265 -18.36 2.47 -8.93
C TYR A 265 -19.87 2.62 -8.81
N GLU A 266 -20.46 3.19 -9.84
CA GLU A 266 -21.90 3.40 -9.95
C GLU A 266 -22.36 3.10 -11.38
N GLU A 267 -23.53 2.49 -11.52
CA GLU A 267 -24.16 2.23 -12.83
C GLU A 267 -23.22 1.56 -13.86
N ASP A 268 -22.43 0.57 -13.41
CA ASP A 268 -21.42 -0.15 -14.19
C ASP A 268 -20.29 0.76 -14.73
N LYS A 269 -20.05 1.90 -14.11
CA LYS A 269 -18.97 2.82 -14.43
C LYS A 269 -17.99 2.96 -13.28
N THR A 270 -16.72 2.88 -13.60
CA THR A 270 -15.64 3.11 -12.66
C THR A 270 -15.06 4.50 -12.87
N GLN A 271 -14.97 5.30 -11.80
CA GLN A 271 -14.24 6.55 -11.78
C GLN A 271 -13.07 6.41 -10.81
N ILE A 272 -11.90 6.90 -11.20
CA ILE A 272 -10.67 6.76 -10.43
C ILE A 272 -10.06 8.13 -10.19
N HIS A 273 -9.96 8.53 -8.93
CA HIS A 273 -9.48 9.83 -8.51
C HIS A 273 -8.20 9.69 -7.70
N GLN A 274 -7.17 10.40 -8.09
CA GLN A 274 -5.95 10.52 -7.29
C GLN A 274 -6.10 11.72 -6.36
N ILE A 275 -5.93 11.48 -5.06
CA ILE A 275 -6.03 12.50 -4.02
C ILE A 275 -4.63 12.69 -3.43
N ASP A 276 -4.09 13.88 -3.54
CA ASP A 276 -2.75 14.18 -3.05
C ASP A 276 -2.69 14.15 -1.52
N VAL A 277 -1.67 13.50 -0.98
CA VAL A 277 -1.32 13.58 0.43
C VAL A 277 -0.57 14.90 0.67
N PRO A 278 -1.05 15.79 1.57
CA PRO A 278 -0.36 17.02 1.85
C PRO A 278 1.01 16.75 2.48
N PRO A 279 2.11 17.28 1.93
CA PRO A 279 3.44 17.09 2.51
C PRO A 279 3.53 17.81 3.87
N TYR A 280 3.95 17.10 4.91
CA TYR A 280 4.17 17.71 6.24
C TYR A 280 5.58 18.24 6.39
N VAL A 281 6.58 17.46 5.99
CA VAL A 281 8.00 17.85 5.95
C VAL A 281 8.48 17.81 4.50
N ARG A 282 9.25 18.80 4.09
CA ARG A 282 9.82 18.86 2.75
C ARG A 282 11.20 18.22 2.70
N LEU A 283 11.53 17.63 1.55
CA LEU A 283 12.88 17.17 1.24
C LEU A 283 13.56 18.19 0.33
N LEU A 284 14.71 18.69 0.73
CA LEU A 284 15.51 19.66 -0.04
C LEU A 284 16.88 19.07 -0.35
N SER A 285 17.33 19.17 -1.58
CA SER A 285 18.72 18.86 -1.96
C SER A 285 19.42 20.16 -2.34
N ILE A 286 20.54 20.46 -1.71
CA ILE A 286 21.29 21.68 -1.93
C ILE A 286 22.77 21.35 -2.12
N PRO A 287 23.35 21.79 -3.23
CA PRO A 287 22.67 22.20 -4.45
C PRO A 287 21.91 21.03 -5.10
N ASP A 288 21.04 21.30 -6.09
CA ASP A 288 20.29 20.26 -6.80
C ASP A 288 21.20 19.24 -7.51
N ARG A 289 22.39 19.66 -7.90
CA ARG A 289 23.43 18.81 -8.51
C ARG A 289 24.71 18.88 -7.69
N PRO A 290 25.52 17.81 -7.63
CA PRO A 290 26.81 17.85 -6.95
C PRO A 290 27.65 19.02 -7.44
N ALA A 291 28.18 19.83 -6.50
CA ALA A 291 29.01 21.00 -6.76
C ALA A 291 30.25 21.01 -5.86
N VAL A 292 31.22 21.86 -6.17
CA VAL A 292 32.42 22.04 -5.32
C VAL A 292 32.04 22.65 -3.97
N LEU A 293 32.86 22.41 -2.97
CA LEU A 293 32.56 22.77 -1.59
C LEU A 293 32.22 24.27 -1.41
N GLU A 294 32.91 25.16 -2.11
CA GLU A 294 32.68 26.60 -2.05
C GLU A 294 31.25 26.96 -2.48
N GLU A 295 30.78 26.42 -3.61
CA GLU A 295 29.43 26.65 -4.13
C GLU A 295 28.38 26.07 -3.19
N VAL A 296 28.66 24.90 -2.57
CA VAL A 296 27.79 24.27 -1.59
C VAL A 296 27.64 25.15 -0.35
N LEU A 297 28.74 25.71 0.16
CA LEU A 297 28.71 26.60 1.32
C LEU A 297 27.91 27.88 1.03
N GLU A 298 28.09 28.46 -0.17
CA GLU A 298 27.31 29.63 -0.60
C GLU A 298 25.81 29.29 -0.62
N ALA A 299 25.43 28.17 -1.26
CA ALA A 299 24.04 27.74 -1.33
C ALA A 299 23.42 27.47 0.05
N ILE A 300 24.19 26.95 1.01
CA ILE A 300 23.73 26.77 2.39
C ILE A 300 23.51 28.11 3.09
N HIS A 301 24.40 29.10 2.87
CA HIS A 301 24.27 30.44 3.46
C HIS A 301 23.06 31.22 2.94
N GLU A 302 22.56 30.89 1.76
CA GLU A 302 21.33 31.47 1.21
C GLU A 302 20.04 30.90 1.80
N LEU A 303 20.14 29.81 2.57
CA LEU A 303 18.97 29.25 3.25
C LEU A 303 18.42 30.24 4.29
N PRO A 304 17.09 30.31 4.45
CA PRO A 304 16.49 31.16 5.46
C PRO A 304 16.87 30.71 6.86
N ASP A 305 17.30 31.67 7.69
CA ASP A 305 17.47 31.43 9.11
C ASP A 305 16.13 31.18 9.79
N GLY A 306 16.11 30.28 10.79
CA GLY A 306 14.91 29.98 11.53
C GLY A 306 15.16 29.00 12.69
N GLU A 307 14.20 28.91 13.60
CA GLU A 307 14.22 27.90 14.64
C GLU A 307 13.82 26.54 14.08
N ILE A 308 14.53 25.48 14.48
CA ILE A 308 14.20 24.11 14.12
C ILE A 308 12.87 23.72 14.77
N ASN A 309 11.95 23.22 14.00
CA ASN A 309 10.65 22.75 14.44
C ASN A 309 10.23 21.47 13.69
N ALA A 310 9.08 20.88 14.04
CA ALA A 310 8.59 19.64 13.48
C ALA A 310 8.30 19.68 11.96
N ARG A 311 8.33 20.85 11.33
CA ARG A 311 8.14 21.05 9.87
C ARG A 311 9.42 21.51 9.17
N SER A 312 10.53 21.60 9.90
CA SER A 312 11.81 21.93 9.29
C SER A 312 12.17 20.89 8.23
N PRO A 313 12.56 21.29 7.02
CA PRO A 313 12.84 20.36 5.94
C PRO A 313 14.04 19.48 6.26
N TYR A 314 14.03 18.26 5.78
CA TYR A 314 15.24 17.44 5.69
C TYR A 314 16.10 17.98 4.56
N LEU A 315 17.39 18.13 4.80
CA LEU A 315 18.34 18.68 3.86
C LEU A 315 19.38 17.63 3.44
N GLU A 316 19.44 17.37 2.15
CA GLU A 316 20.54 16.62 1.52
C GLU A 316 21.55 17.61 0.94
N VAL A 317 22.83 17.42 1.26
CA VAL A 317 23.93 18.24 0.73
C VAL A 317 24.77 17.40 -0.23
N LYS A 318 24.92 17.85 -1.48
CA LYS A 318 25.63 17.13 -2.56
C LYS A 318 26.97 17.80 -2.87
N ILE A 319 28.07 17.16 -2.47
CA ILE A 319 29.42 17.65 -2.69
C ILE A 319 30.10 16.82 -3.80
N GLN A 320 30.67 17.50 -4.79
CA GLN A 320 31.52 16.87 -5.80
C GLN A 320 32.93 16.72 -5.25
N MET A 321 33.38 15.50 -5.06
CA MET A 321 34.79 15.21 -4.73
C MET A 321 35.64 15.30 -5.98
N THR A 322 36.78 16.01 -5.89
CA THR A 322 37.71 16.16 -7.00
C THR A 322 38.82 15.12 -7.01
N GLU A 323 39.02 14.43 -5.87
CA GLU A 323 39.97 13.30 -5.75
C GLU A 323 39.27 12.16 -4.96
N PRO A 324 39.47 10.89 -5.36
CA PRO A 324 39.03 9.77 -4.53
C PRO A 324 39.95 9.69 -3.30
N ASP A 325 39.39 9.59 -2.11
CA ASP A 325 40.09 9.26 -0.87
C ASP A 325 40.64 7.83 -0.91
#